data_2b195ae0011b17d790ab6731b2c0b20b
#
_entry.id   2b195ae0011b17d790ab6731b2c0b20b
#
_cell.length_a   1.000
_cell.length_b   1.000
_cell.length_c   1.000
_cell.angle_alpha   90.00
_cell.angle_beta   90.00
_cell.angle_gamma   90.00
#
_symmetry.space_group_name_H-M   'P 1'
#
loop_
_entity.id
_entity.type
_entity.pdbx_description
1 polymer ?
#
loop_
_entity_poly.entity_id
_entity_poly.type
_entity_poly.pdbx_seq_one_letter_code
_entity_poly.pdbx_strand_id
1 'polypeptide(L)'
;MSIACRPSSTNLSLGLIFPSLSLYFHTFPLDPDPCPSPSQAGPQWNHLLSSLECGRLLESLTNSKSLRHGLQIHGHMVTSGVLVHNTYLRTKLCAMYAACGRVRQARAIFDAIARRSTFLWNVMIRGYAFYGQPLRALLLYRQMLGFGHRADNYTYPFVLMACGDPDLIKVGKGIHSQIAISGYADDVFVANSLLSMYSKCGRMKCAQKVFDRMPVKDLTTSNTMISGYARNNDPLSSLMLFSDTLANKDQWDEASLLGVLPACANLMALKQGREIHAHMLRSGLRLDGFLCNALIDLYSKSEFLIGARRLFDAMSSRDAISWNSIISGCARHGNAAEGLALFCQMNMEGVPPDTITLLVVLGACSRMLALTFGMSLHAHIIRRGHRNMVYVGTALVNLYAKCGSLESSRQVFDEMPVKNLVSWSAMISGYGLHGRGKEAVACFNEMKEHGIRPDEVSFTSILSACSHTGLVNEGLEIWRMRIASS
;
A
#
# COMPACT_ATOMS: atom_id res chain seq x y z
N MET A 1 -58.24 -25.11 7.89
CA MET A 1 -56.99 -25.63 7.31
C MET A 1 -56.17 -24.44 6.89
N SER A 2 -55.26 -24.04 7.73
CA SER A 2 -54.38 -22.87 7.51
C SER A 2 -52.97 -23.36 7.57
N ILE A 3 -52.25 -23.33 6.42
CA ILE A 3 -50.87 -23.77 6.32
C ILE A 3 -49.98 -22.55 6.68
N ALA A 4 -49.40 -22.58 7.85
CA ALA A 4 -48.39 -21.62 8.29
C ALA A 4 -47.07 -21.94 7.60
N CYS A 5 -46.59 -21.07 6.72
CA CYS A 5 -45.20 -21.07 6.24
C CYS A 5 -44.27 -20.73 7.41
N ARG A 6 -43.43 -21.67 7.78
CA ARG A 6 -42.26 -21.42 8.66
C ARG A 6 -41.22 -20.63 7.88
N PRO A 7 -40.62 -19.58 8.47
CA PRO A 7 -39.47 -18.92 7.85
C PRO A 7 -38.26 -19.84 7.99
N SER A 8 -37.58 -20.05 6.88
CA SER A 8 -36.35 -20.86 6.77
C SER A 8 -35.22 -20.32 7.63
N SER A 9 -34.53 -21.22 8.31
CA SER A 9 -33.49 -21.09 9.32
C SER A 9 -32.13 -20.56 8.79
N THR A 10 -32.10 -19.54 7.95
CA THR A 10 -30.84 -18.98 7.39
C THR A 10 -30.31 -17.75 8.15
N ASN A 11 -30.99 -17.26 9.17
CA ASN A 11 -30.57 -16.05 9.89
C ASN A 11 -29.61 -16.27 11.08
N LEU A 12 -29.36 -17.53 11.48
CA LEU A 12 -28.52 -17.83 12.65
C LEU A 12 -27.00 -17.85 12.37
N SER A 13 -26.58 -17.94 11.08
CA SER A 13 -25.15 -17.99 10.74
C SER A 13 -24.50 -16.62 10.52
N LEU A 14 -25.28 -15.56 10.29
CA LEU A 14 -24.76 -14.21 10.02
C LEU A 14 -24.19 -13.50 11.24
N GLY A 15 -24.71 -13.82 12.45
CA GLY A 15 -24.20 -13.25 13.69
C GLY A 15 -22.83 -13.78 14.12
N LEU A 16 -22.49 -14.99 13.68
CA LEU A 16 -21.21 -15.64 14.00
C LEU A 16 -20.04 -15.21 13.11
N ILE A 17 -20.33 -14.64 11.92
CA ILE A 17 -19.30 -14.26 10.93
C ILE A 17 -18.74 -12.87 11.20
N PHE A 18 -19.48 -11.98 11.87
CA PHE A 18 -19.11 -10.59 12.08
C PHE A 18 -19.08 -10.10 13.54
N PRO A 19 -18.70 -10.89 14.56
CA PRO A 19 -18.72 -10.43 15.96
C PRO A 19 -17.76 -9.27 16.24
N SER A 20 -16.73 -9.08 15.40
CA SER A 20 -15.71 -8.05 15.59
C SER A 20 -16.01 -6.70 14.91
N LEU A 21 -16.99 -6.62 14.02
CA LEU A 21 -17.33 -5.38 13.31
C LEU A 21 -18.15 -4.39 14.18
N SER A 22 -18.83 -4.87 15.22
CA SER A 22 -19.64 -3.98 16.09
C SER A 22 -18.80 -3.03 16.95
N LEU A 23 -17.54 -3.37 17.23
CA LEU A 23 -16.62 -2.56 18.04
C LEU A 23 -16.00 -1.37 17.27
N TYR A 24 -16.01 -1.40 15.93
CA TYR A 24 -15.38 -0.36 15.10
C TYR A 24 -16.32 0.77 14.66
N PHE A 25 -17.62 0.67 14.95
CA PHE A 25 -18.60 1.61 14.39
C PHE A 25 -18.87 2.87 15.23
N HIS A 26 -18.25 3.02 16.41
CA HIS A 26 -18.55 4.14 17.31
C HIS A 26 -17.68 5.39 17.17
N THR A 27 -16.69 5.43 16.26
CA THR A 27 -15.69 6.51 16.25
C THR A 27 -15.32 7.05 14.87
N PHE A 28 -16.27 7.47 14.04
CA PHE A 28 -15.91 8.25 12.84
C PHE A 28 -16.73 9.54 12.72
N PRO A 29 -16.09 10.72 12.81
CA PRO A 29 -16.74 11.99 12.53
C PRO A 29 -17.05 12.13 11.03
N LEU A 30 -18.20 12.69 10.76
CA LEU A 30 -18.64 13.08 9.41
C LEU A 30 -18.01 14.43 9.09
N ASP A 31 -16.92 14.46 8.34
CA ASP A 31 -16.40 15.70 7.77
C ASP A 31 -17.22 16.10 6.53
N PRO A 32 -17.68 17.33 6.45
CA PRO A 32 -18.41 17.83 5.29
C PRO A 32 -17.44 18.40 4.26
N ASP A 33 -17.27 17.72 3.09
CA ASP A 33 -16.68 18.36 1.91
C ASP A 33 -17.73 19.25 1.21
N PRO A 34 -17.39 20.49 0.85
CA PRO A 34 -18.32 21.38 0.18
C PRO A 34 -18.68 20.91 -1.23
N CYS A 35 -19.97 20.96 -1.55
CA CYS A 35 -20.49 20.76 -2.90
C CYS A 35 -19.94 21.89 -3.78
N PRO A 36 -19.29 21.64 -4.93
CA PRO A 36 -18.89 22.70 -5.84
C PRO A 36 -20.12 23.33 -6.49
N SER A 37 -20.20 24.67 -6.46
CA SER A 37 -21.22 25.47 -7.13
C SER A 37 -21.17 25.28 -8.66
N PRO A 38 -22.31 25.36 -9.37
CA PRO A 38 -22.39 25.17 -10.81
C PRO A 38 -22.03 26.46 -11.54
N SER A 39 -20.76 26.73 -11.81
CA SER A 39 -20.36 27.82 -12.68
C SER A 39 -19.08 27.46 -13.44
N GLN A 40 -19.25 26.92 -14.64
CA GLN A 40 -18.43 27.20 -15.82
C GLN A 40 -19.03 26.46 -17.02
N ALA A 41 -19.36 27.21 -18.08
CA ALA A 41 -20.02 26.77 -19.29
C ALA A 41 -19.23 25.65 -20.01
N GLY A 42 -19.84 24.46 -20.09
CA GLY A 42 -19.42 23.35 -20.95
C GLY A 42 -20.29 23.30 -22.22
N PRO A 43 -20.04 22.38 -23.16
CA PRO A 43 -20.73 22.31 -24.43
C PRO A 43 -22.27 22.26 -24.22
N GLN A 44 -22.97 23.22 -24.87
CA GLN A 44 -24.42 23.29 -24.85
C GLN A 44 -24.97 22.11 -25.64
N TRP A 45 -25.59 21.16 -24.94
CA TRP A 45 -26.36 20.08 -25.56
C TRP A 45 -27.70 20.67 -26.09
N ASN A 46 -27.70 21.04 -27.36
CA ASN A 46 -28.87 21.68 -27.99
C ASN A 46 -30.01 20.71 -28.31
N HIS A 47 -29.89 19.41 -27.97
CA HIS A 47 -30.93 18.40 -28.13
C HIS A 47 -31.22 17.70 -26.82
N LEU A 48 -32.51 17.46 -26.54
CA LEU A 48 -32.98 16.61 -25.43
C LEU A 48 -32.47 15.19 -25.64
N LEU A 49 -31.45 14.78 -24.88
CA LEU A 49 -30.93 13.42 -24.89
C LEU A 49 -31.98 12.46 -24.34
N SER A 50 -32.23 11.39 -25.07
CA SER A 50 -33.12 10.30 -24.62
C SER A 50 -32.52 9.57 -23.41
N SER A 51 -33.36 8.90 -22.62
CA SER A 51 -32.93 8.08 -21.50
C SER A 51 -31.86 7.03 -21.87
N LEU A 52 -31.97 6.49 -23.10
CA LEU A 52 -31.04 5.49 -23.60
C LEU A 52 -29.68 6.08 -23.93
N GLU A 53 -29.63 7.27 -24.53
CA GLU A 53 -28.39 8.01 -24.84
C GLU A 53 -27.70 8.45 -23.58
N CYS A 54 -28.40 9.01 -22.58
CA CYS A 54 -27.86 9.32 -21.27
C CYS A 54 -27.24 8.08 -20.61
N GLY A 55 -27.90 6.93 -20.70
CA GLY A 55 -27.42 5.66 -20.17
C GLY A 55 -26.12 5.19 -20.82
N ARG A 56 -26.02 5.25 -22.15
CA ARG A 56 -24.80 4.89 -22.91
C ARG A 56 -23.65 5.84 -22.61
N LEU A 57 -23.90 7.14 -22.53
CA LEU A 57 -22.88 8.13 -22.17
C LEU A 57 -22.36 7.91 -20.75
N LEU A 58 -23.25 7.68 -19.78
CA LEU A 58 -22.82 7.37 -18.40
C LEU A 58 -21.98 6.10 -18.33
N GLU A 59 -22.27 5.08 -19.14
CA GLU A 59 -21.48 3.85 -19.21
C GLU A 59 -20.08 4.10 -19.79
N SER A 60 -19.98 4.83 -20.90
CA SER A 60 -18.72 5.26 -21.49
C SER A 60 -17.89 6.08 -20.50
N LEU A 61 -18.52 7.02 -19.77
CA LEU A 61 -17.87 7.85 -18.76
C LEU A 61 -17.47 7.08 -17.50
N THR A 62 -18.18 6.01 -17.16
CA THR A 62 -17.81 5.09 -16.09
C THR A 62 -16.50 4.38 -16.45
N ASN A 63 -16.36 3.93 -17.70
CA ASN A 63 -15.17 3.24 -18.20
C ASN A 63 -13.95 4.19 -18.30
N SER A 64 -14.18 5.41 -18.81
CA SER A 64 -13.12 6.44 -18.93
C SER A 64 -12.84 7.20 -17.62
N LYS A 65 -13.60 6.96 -16.56
CA LYS A 65 -13.53 7.66 -15.26
C LYS A 65 -13.58 9.19 -15.39
N SER A 66 -14.31 9.71 -16.35
CA SER A 66 -14.38 11.15 -16.64
C SER A 66 -15.43 11.87 -15.80
N LEU A 67 -15.05 12.30 -14.60
CA LEU A 67 -15.94 12.98 -13.65
C LEU A 67 -16.53 14.28 -14.22
N ARG A 68 -15.72 15.11 -14.90
CA ARG A 68 -16.17 16.42 -15.44
C ARG A 68 -17.35 16.27 -16.37
N HIS A 69 -17.26 15.36 -17.33
CA HIS A 69 -18.36 15.11 -18.28
C HIS A 69 -19.54 14.39 -17.59
N GLY A 70 -19.25 13.53 -16.60
CA GLY A 70 -20.30 12.89 -15.78
C GLY A 70 -21.15 13.91 -15.01
N LEU A 71 -20.56 14.97 -14.47
CA LEU A 71 -21.28 16.06 -13.81
C LEU A 71 -22.15 16.85 -14.80
N GLN A 72 -21.68 17.08 -16.02
CA GLN A 72 -22.45 17.77 -17.07
C GLN A 72 -23.71 16.97 -17.45
N ILE A 73 -23.57 15.66 -17.67
CA ILE A 73 -24.70 14.79 -17.98
C ILE A 73 -25.67 14.71 -16.79
N HIS A 74 -25.16 14.62 -15.55
CA HIS A 74 -26.03 14.66 -14.38
C HIS A 74 -26.84 15.95 -14.32
N GLY A 75 -26.21 17.11 -14.52
CA GLY A 75 -26.90 18.40 -14.60
C GLY A 75 -27.98 18.43 -15.67
N HIS A 76 -27.67 17.95 -16.88
CA HIS A 76 -28.64 17.83 -17.97
C HIS A 76 -29.83 16.91 -17.61
N MET A 77 -29.58 15.74 -16.99
CA MET A 77 -30.62 14.81 -16.57
C MET A 77 -31.52 15.38 -15.47
N VAL A 78 -30.98 16.24 -14.60
CA VAL A 78 -31.77 16.95 -13.57
C VAL A 78 -32.65 18.02 -14.23
N THR A 79 -32.10 18.87 -15.10
CA THR A 79 -32.83 19.99 -15.76
C THR A 79 -33.86 19.48 -16.74
N SER A 80 -33.61 18.40 -17.44
CA SER A 80 -34.59 17.75 -18.38
C SER A 80 -35.63 16.90 -17.65
N GLY A 81 -35.51 16.68 -16.33
CA GLY A 81 -36.44 15.84 -15.57
C GLY A 81 -36.36 14.34 -15.86
N VAL A 82 -35.47 13.90 -16.74
CA VAL A 82 -35.36 12.48 -17.18
C VAL A 82 -34.91 11.56 -16.03
N LEU A 83 -34.28 12.11 -15.00
CA LEU A 83 -33.83 11.37 -13.81
C LEU A 83 -34.98 11.04 -12.84
N VAL A 84 -36.12 11.78 -12.92
CA VAL A 84 -37.25 11.61 -12.03
C VAL A 84 -37.95 10.27 -12.38
N HIS A 85 -38.01 9.36 -11.38
CA HIS A 85 -38.58 8.02 -11.52
C HIS A 85 -37.82 7.02 -12.41
N ASN A 86 -36.67 7.38 -12.99
CA ASN A 86 -35.86 6.48 -13.82
C ASN A 86 -34.78 5.75 -13.03
N THR A 87 -35.14 4.56 -12.49
CA THR A 87 -34.21 3.73 -11.70
C THR A 87 -32.99 3.27 -12.50
N TYR A 88 -33.15 3.04 -13.83
CA TYR A 88 -32.05 2.65 -14.70
C TYR A 88 -30.98 3.75 -14.76
N LEU A 89 -31.36 4.99 -15.03
CA LEU A 89 -30.42 6.12 -15.07
C LEU A 89 -29.79 6.41 -13.72
N ARG A 90 -30.57 6.32 -12.63
CA ARG A 90 -30.03 6.46 -11.27
C ARG A 90 -28.97 5.39 -10.97
N THR A 91 -29.18 4.15 -11.43
CA THR A 91 -28.20 3.07 -11.27
C THR A 91 -26.92 3.34 -12.07
N LYS A 92 -27.03 3.78 -13.31
CA LYS A 92 -25.85 4.14 -14.14
C LYS A 92 -25.12 5.36 -13.58
N LEU A 93 -25.85 6.35 -13.08
CA LEU A 93 -25.28 7.54 -12.44
C LEU A 93 -24.52 7.18 -11.13
N CYS A 94 -25.10 6.30 -10.32
CA CYS A 94 -24.45 5.76 -9.14
C CYS A 94 -23.13 5.05 -9.50
N ALA A 95 -23.14 4.22 -10.55
CA ALA A 95 -21.96 3.51 -11.03
C ALA A 95 -20.87 4.47 -11.52
N MET A 96 -21.23 5.53 -12.24
CA MET A 96 -20.31 6.57 -12.71
C MET A 96 -19.63 7.28 -11.54
N TYR A 97 -20.42 7.75 -10.55
CA TYR A 97 -19.83 8.41 -9.37
C TYR A 97 -18.93 7.47 -8.56
N ALA A 98 -19.36 6.22 -8.36
CA ALA A 98 -18.55 5.22 -7.66
C ALA A 98 -17.23 4.95 -8.38
N ALA A 99 -17.24 4.84 -9.72
CA ALA A 99 -16.04 4.62 -10.53
C ALA A 99 -15.08 5.82 -10.55
N CYS A 100 -15.64 7.05 -10.46
CA CYS A 100 -14.85 8.30 -10.39
C CYS A 100 -14.37 8.66 -8.97
N GLY A 101 -14.51 7.78 -7.97
CA GLY A 101 -14.08 8.03 -6.60
C GLY A 101 -15.01 8.92 -5.77
N ARG A 102 -16.12 9.37 -6.35
CA ARG A 102 -17.12 10.19 -5.65
C ARG A 102 -18.13 9.32 -4.90
N VAL A 103 -17.60 8.48 -4.00
CA VAL A 103 -18.37 7.42 -3.31
C VAL A 103 -19.47 8.00 -2.43
N ARG A 104 -19.32 9.23 -1.89
CA ARG A 104 -20.37 9.91 -1.09
C ARG A 104 -21.58 10.27 -1.96
N GLN A 105 -21.35 10.83 -3.16
CA GLN A 105 -22.42 11.15 -4.12
C GLN A 105 -23.09 9.88 -4.65
N ALA A 106 -22.30 8.85 -4.94
CA ALA A 106 -22.83 7.53 -5.29
C ALA A 106 -23.73 6.97 -4.19
N ARG A 107 -23.34 7.14 -2.91
CA ARG A 107 -24.11 6.69 -1.74
C ARG A 107 -25.44 7.41 -1.62
N ALA A 108 -25.48 8.70 -1.82
CA ALA A 108 -26.74 9.48 -1.77
C ALA A 108 -27.74 8.99 -2.81
N ILE A 109 -27.27 8.70 -4.04
CA ILE A 109 -28.11 8.15 -5.11
C ILE A 109 -28.56 6.72 -4.79
N PHE A 110 -27.63 5.90 -4.26
CA PHE A 110 -27.94 4.54 -3.84
C PHE A 110 -29.04 4.50 -2.78
N ASP A 111 -28.97 5.37 -1.77
CA ASP A 111 -29.96 5.42 -0.68
C ASP A 111 -31.33 5.90 -1.17
N ALA A 112 -31.37 6.74 -2.20
CA ALA A 112 -32.61 7.20 -2.82
C ALA A 112 -33.30 6.15 -3.71
N ILE A 113 -32.69 4.98 -3.98
CA ILE A 113 -33.27 3.89 -4.75
C ILE A 113 -33.93 2.87 -3.80
N ALA A 114 -35.25 2.76 -3.87
CA ALA A 114 -36.02 1.88 -2.98
C ALA A 114 -35.79 0.39 -3.26
N ARG A 115 -35.78 -0.01 -4.54
CA ARG A 115 -35.50 -1.40 -4.94
C ARG A 115 -34.12 -1.49 -5.55
N ARG A 116 -33.19 -2.02 -4.77
CA ARG A 116 -31.78 -2.15 -5.18
C ARG A 116 -31.52 -3.53 -5.76
N SER A 117 -30.95 -3.59 -6.97
CA SER A 117 -30.48 -4.85 -7.56
C SER A 117 -29.14 -5.30 -6.94
N THR A 118 -28.80 -6.60 -7.06
CA THR A 118 -27.47 -7.12 -6.69
C THR A 118 -26.34 -6.34 -7.38
N PHE A 119 -26.53 -5.98 -8.66
CA PHE A 119 -25.57 -5.13 -9.39
C PHE A 119 -25.31 -3.80 -8.69
N LEU A 120 -26.33 -3.11 -8.21
CA LEU A 120 -26.17 -1.82 -7.53
C LEU A 120 -25.46 -1.96 -6.17
N TRP A 121 -25.72 -3.03 -5.43
CA TRP A 121 -24.97 -3.37 -4.24
C TRP A 121 -23.49 -3.61 -4.57
N ASN A 122 -23.20 -4.40 -5.61
CA ASN A 122 -21.83 -4.69 -6.06
C ASN A 122 -21.08 -3.42 -6.48
N VAL A 123 -21.75 -2.48 -7.17
CA VAL A 123 -21.18 -1.17 -7.52
C VAL A 123 -20.70 -0.41 -6.28
N MET A 124 -21.53 -0.36 -5.25
CA MET A 124 -21.20 0.38 -4.03
C MET A 124 -20.13 -0.34 -3.20
N ILE A 125 -20.21 -1.66 -3.05
CA ILE A 125 -19.20 -2.48 -2.36
C ILE A 125 -17.84 -2.30 -3.05
N ARG A 126 -17.79 -2.41 -4.39
CA ARG A 126 -16.60 -2.16 -5.20
C ARG A 126 -16.05 -0.75 -4.96
N GLY A 127 -16.91 0.27 -5.02
CA GLY A 127 -16.51 1.66 -4.82
C GLY A 127 -15.83 1.86 -3.47
N TYR A 128 -16.43 1.39 -2.38
CA TYR A 128 -15.82 1.51 -1.06
C TYR A 128 -14.53 0.69 -0.90
N ALA A 129 -14.49 -0.55 -1.42
CA ALA A 129 -13.31 -1.39 -1.36
C ALA A 129 -12.13 -0.78 -2.13
N PHE A 130 -12.38 -0.25 -3.33
CA PHE A 130 -11.35 0.32 -4.20
C PHE A 130 -10.78 1.64 -3.67
N TYR A 131 -11.62 2.49 -3.05
CA TYR A 131 -11.20 3.79 -2.53
C TYR A 131 -10.84 3.77 -1.03
N GLY A 132 -10.35 2.64 -0.51
CA GLY A 132 -9.74 2.54 0.81
C GLY A 132 -10.71 2.65 1.99
N GLN A 133 -11.98 2.28 1.80
CA GLN A 133 -12.98 2.25 2.86
C GLN A 133 -13.51 0.82 3.12
N PRO A 134 -12.62 -0.12 3.52
CA PRO A 134 -12.95 -1.55 3.60
C PRO A 134 -14.09 -1.85 4.57
N LEU A 135 -14.14 -1.19 5.73
CA LEU A 135 -15.19 -1.41 6.71
C LEU A 135 -16.58 -1.02 6.17
N ARG A 136 -16.67 0.05 5.37
CA ARG A 136 -17.94 0.44 4.72
C ARG A 136 -18.36 -0.55 3.65
N ALA A 137 -17.41 -1.11 2.90
CA ALA A 137 -17.70 -2.17 1.93
C ALA A 137 -18.27 -3.42 2.61
N LEU A 138 -17.66 -3.85 3.72
CA LEU A 138 -18.12 -4.99 4.52
C LEU A 138 -19.49 -4.75 5.18
N LEU A 139 -19.73 -3.53 5.64
CA LEU A 139 -21.05 -3.15 6.17
C LEU A 139 -22.12 -3.24 5.10
N LEU A 140 -21.87 -2.74 3.89
CA LEU A 140 -22.79 -2.85 2.77
C LEU A 140 -23.03 -4.30 2.36
N TYR A 141 -22.00 -5.13 2.35
CA TYR A 141 -22.15 -6.55 2.10
C TYR A 141 -23.08 -7.21 3.13
N ARG A 142 -22.91 -6.91 4.41
CA ARG A 142 -23.81 -7.39 5.46
C ARG A 142 -25.23 -6.90 5.26
N GLN A 143 -25.44 -5.62 4.90
CA GLN A 143 -26.76 -5.05 4.61
C GLN A 143 -27.40 -5.75 3.40
N MET A 144 -26.64 -5.96 2.31
CA MET A 144 -27.09 -6.68 1.12
C MET A 144 -27.66 -8.06 1.48
N LEU A 145 -26.95 -8.84 2.29
CA LEU A 145 -27.42 -10.15 2.76
C LEU A 145 -28.65 -10.02 3.67
N GLY A 146 -28.70 -9.01 4.56
CA GLY A 146 -29.83 -8.73 5.42
C GLY A 146 -31.12 -8.35 4.66
N PHE A 147 -30.98 -7.73 3.47
CA PHE A 147 -32.10 -7.46 2.56
C PHE A 147 -32.48 -8.68 1.68
N GLY A 148 -31.90 -9.85 1.94
CA GLY A 148 -32.23 -11.09 1.22
C GLY A 148 -31.53 -11.24 -0.15
N HIS A 149 -30.62 -10.35 -0.53
CA HIS A 149 -29.83 -10.52 -1.74
C HIS A 149 -28.75 -11.58 -1.54
N ARG A 150 -28.56 -12.44 -2.54
CA ARG A 150 -27.48 -13.43 -2.53
C ARG A 150 -26.21 -12.81 -3.15
N ALA A 151 -25.06 -13.12 -2.55
CA ALA A 151 -23.78 -12.79 -3.13
C ALA A 151 -23.49 -13.69 -4.33
N ASP A 152 -22.89 -13.12 -5.36
CA ASP A 152 -22.51 -13.78 -6.60
C ASP A 152 -20.98 -13.72 -6.83
N ASN A 153 -20.53 -14.26 -7.96
CA ASN A 153 -19.12 -14.23 -8.35
C ASN A 153 -18.59 -12.82 -8.65
N TYR A 154 -19.44 -11.80 -8.76
CA TYR A 154 -19.04 -10.40 -8.83
C TYR A 154 -19.01 -9.72 -7.44
N THR A 155 -19.75 -10.24 -6.46
CA THR A 155 -19.75 -9.72 -5.09
C THR A 155 -18.48 -10.13 -4.33
N TYR A 156 -18.16 -11.42 -4.35
CA TYR A 156 -17.08 -11.98 -3.55
C TYR A 156 -15.70 -11.34 -3.81
N PRO A 157 -15.28 -11.06 -5.04
CA PRO A 157 -13.99 -10.42 -5.29
C PRO A 157 -13.82 -9.06 -4.61
N PHE A 158 -14.86 -8.22 -4.60
CA PHE A 158 -14.78 -6.91 -3.97
C PHE A 158 -14.84 -6.98 -2.46
N VAL A 159 -15.59 -7.93 -1.91
CA VAL A 159 -15.64 -8.18 -0.47
C VAL A 159 -14.30 -8.73 0.03
N LEU A 160 -13.69 -9.66 -0.72
CA LEU A 160 -12.35 -10.19 -0.43
C LEU A 160 -11.26 -9.11 -0.58
N MET A 161 -11.39 -8.22 -1.57
CA MET A 161 -10.51 -7.06 -1.70
C MET A 161 -10.55 -6.19 -0.44
N ALA A 162 -11.75 -5.95 0.12
CA ALA A 162 -11.90 -5.21 1.38
C ALA A 162 -11.30 -5.95 2.59
N CYS A 163 -11.18 -7.28 2.54
CA CYS A 163 -10.54 -8.10 3.58
C CYS A 163 -9.02 -8.24 3.41
N GLY A 164 -8.40 -7.54 2.47
CA GLY A 164 -6.96 -7.60 2.23
C GLY A 164 -6.08 -6.92 3.30
N ASP A 165 -6.66 -6.48 4.40
CA ASP A 165 -5.96 -5.97 5.57
C ASP A 165 -5.74 -7.13 6.56
N PRO A 166 -4.52 -7.30 7.13
CA PRO A 166 -4.22 -8.32 8.13
C PRO A 166 -5.19 -8.36 9.31
N ASP A 167 -5.68 -7.21 9.77
CA ASP A 167 -6.62 -7.09 10.88
C ASP A 167 -7.99 -7.70 10.54
N LEU A 168 -8.35 -7.75 9.26
CA LEU A 168 -9.62 -8.27 8.76
C LEU A 168 -9.58 -9.75 8.35
N ILE A 169 -8.47 -10.45 8.58
CA ILE A 169 -8.27 -11.84 8.17
C ILE A 169 -9.35 -12.79 8.72
N LYS A 170 -9.86 -12.55 9.93
CA LYS A 170 -10.95 -13.37 10.53
C LYS A 170 -12.23 -13.25 9.71
N VAL A 171 -12.57 -12.04 9.25
CA VAL A 171 -13.71 -11.79 8.37
C VAL A 171 -13.49 -12.45 7.01
N GLY A 172 -12.30 -12.32 6.43
CA GLY A 172 -11.92 -12.96 5.16
C GLY A 172 -12.07 -14.49 5.20
N LYS A 173 -11.67 -15.14 6.30
CA LYS A 173 -11.88 -16.59 6.50
C LYS A 173 -13.37 -16.95 6.58
N GLY A 174 -14.20 -16.14 7.23
CA GLY A 174 -15.64 -16.34 7.27
C GLY A 174 -16.27 -16.25 5.87
N ILE A 175 -15.83 -15.29 5.06
CA ILE A 175 -16.27 -15.14 3.66
C ILE A 175 -15.80 -16.34 2.81
N HIS A 176 -14.57 -16.84 3.01
CA HIS A 176 -14.10 -18.05 2.34
C HIS A 176 -15.01 -19.26 2.64
N SER A 177 -15.43 -19.43 3.90
CA SER A 177 -16.38 -20.48 4.25
C SER A 177 -17.75 -20.29 3.56
N GLN A 178 -18.22 -19.06 3.43
CA GLN A 178 -19.46 -18.77 2.67
C GLN A 178 -19.32 -19.08 1.18
N ILE A 179 -18.19 -18.76 0.55
CA ILE A 179 -17.89 -19.08 -0.84
C ILE A 179 -17.99 -20.59 -1.07
N ALA A 180 -17.41 -21.40 -0.16
CA ALA A 180 -17.46 -22.84 -0.26
C ALA A 180 -18.90 -23.39 -0.16
N ILE A 181 -19.73 -22.82 0.75
CA ILE A 181 -21.14 -23.22 0.90
C ILE A 181 -21.99 -22.77 -0.29
N SER A 182 -21.66 -21.62 -0.88
CA SER A 182 -22.44 -21.02 -1.99
C SER A 182 -22.11 -21.63 -3.36
N GLY A 183 -21.17 -22.56 -3.45
CA GLY A 183 -20.79 -23.24 -4.71
C GLY A 183 -19.87 -22.42 -5.63
N TYR A 184 -19.26 -21.34 -5.16
CA TYR A 184 -18.31 -20.51 -5.94
C TYR A 184 -16.85 -20.85 -5.69
N ALA A 185 -16.56 -21.97 -5.01
CA ALA A 185 -15.18 -22.36 -4.68
C ALA A 185 -14.32 -22.64 -5.93
N ASP A 186 -14.94 -23.14 -7.00
CA ASP A 186 -14.28 -23.52 -8.25
C ASP A 186 -14.29 -22.39 -9.30
N ASP A 187 -14.94 -21.24 -9.00
CA ASP A 187 -14.88 -20.06 -9.87
C ASP A 187 -13.49 -19.43 -9.80
N VAL A 188 -12.80 -19.40 -10.95
CA VAL A 188 -11.40 -18.93 -11.06
C VAL A 188 -11.25 -17.49 -10.59
N PHE A 189 -12.22 -16.61 -10.89
CA PHE A 189 -12.15 -15.20 -10.50
C PHE A 189 -12.32 -14.99 -8.99
N VAL A 190 -13.20 -15.79 -8.36
CA VAL A 190 -13.37 -15.81 -6.89
C VAL A 190 -12.14 -16.42 -6.22
N ALA A 191 -11.62 -17.52 -6.75
CA ALA A 191 -10.43 -18.17 -6.22
C ALA A 191 -9.19 -17.27 -6.32
N ASN A 192 -8.96 -16.57 -7.44
CA ASN A 192 -7.89 -15.59 -7.59
C ASN A 192 -8.02 -14.44 -6.56
N SER A 193 -9.24 -14.04 -6.24
CA SER A 193 -9.48 -13.03 -5.20
C SER A 193 -9.20 -13.54 -3.78
N LEU A 194 -9.45 -14.84 -3.50
CA LEU A 194 -9.05 -15.50 -2.26
C LEU A 194 -7.52 -15.58 -2.14
N LEU A 195 -6.81 -15.95 -3.22
CA LEU A 195 -5.35 -15.97 -3.25
C LEU A 195 -4.80 -14.57 -2.94
N SER A 196 -5.32 -13.53 -3.59
CA SER A 196 -4.92 -12.14 -3.37
C SER A 196 -5.16 -11.70 -1.93
N MET A 197 -6.32 -12.01 -1.35
CA MET A 197 -6.66 -11.68 0.04
C MET A 197 -5.69 -12.36 1.03
N TYR A 198 -5.49 -13.68 0.91
CA TYR A 198 -4.58 -14.40 1.79
C TYR A 198 -3.13 -13.95 1.66
N SER A 199 -2.67 -13.67 0.43
CA SER A 199 -1.34 -13.13 0.16
C SER A 199 -1.13 -11.77 0.83
N LYS A 200 -2.10 -10.84 0.69
CA LYS A 200 -2.03 -9.51 1.32
C LYS A 200 -2.02 -9.58 2.85
N CYS A 201 -2.74 -10.55 3.41
CA CYS A 201 -2.77 -10.79 4.87
C CYS A 201 -1.57 -11.61 5.39
N GLY A 202 -0.55 -11.88 4.59
CA GLY A 202 0.62 -12.66 5.03
C GLY A 202 0.33 -14.14 5.30
N ARG A 203 -0.75 -14.69 4.76
CA ARG A 203 -1.18 -16.08 5.01
C ARG A 203 -0.91 -17.00 3.81
N MET A 204 0.34 -17.02 3.32
CA MET A 204 0.73 -17.79 2.12
C MET A 204 0.38 -19.28 2.19
N LYS A 205 0.49 -19.91 3.38
CA LYS A 205 0.06 -21.31 3.56
C LYS A 205 -1.44 -21.53 3.25
N CYS A 206 -2.29 -20.54 3.52
CA CYS A 206 -3.71 -20.60 3.19
C CYS A 206 -3.93 -20.35 1.69
N ALA A 207 -3.19 -19.39 1.10
CA ALA A 207 -3.21 -19.15 -0.34
C ALA A 207 -2.79 -20.43 -1.10
N GLN A 208 -1.70 -21.07 -0.70
CA GLN A 208 -1.24 -22.32 -1.32
C GLN A 208 -2.30 -23.42 -1.30
N LYS A 209 -3.00 -23.61 -0.19
CA LYS A 209 -4.09 -24.60 -0.11
C LYS A 209 -5.25 -24.30 -1.08
N VAL A 210 -5.57 -23.02 -1.30
CA VAL A 210 -6.58 -22.65 -2.30
C VAL A 210 -6.04 -22.93 -3.70
N PHE A 211 -4.80 -22.50 -3.98
CA PHE A 211 -4.13 -22.73 -5.26
C PHE A 211 -4.08 -24.22 -5.65
N ASP A 212 -3.71 -25.09 -4.69
CA ASP A 212 -3.61 -26.54 -4.94
C ASP A 212 -4.96 -27.18 -5.27
N ARG A 213 -6.05 -26.66 -4.71
CA ARG A 213 -7.42 -27.17 -4.92
C ARG A 213 -8.09 -26.64 -6.19
N MET A 214 -7.56 -25.57 -6.80
CA MET A 214 -8.15 -25.01 -8.02
C MET A 214 -8.08 -26.02 -9.17
N PRO A 215 -9.22 -26.37 -9.81
CA PRO A 215 -9.24 -27.30 -10.92
C PRO A 215 -8.62 -26.73 -12.19
N VAL A 216 -8.76 -25.43 -12.37
CA VAL A 216 -8.19 -24.66 -13.50
C VAL A 216 -7.38 -23.50 -12.94
N LYS A 217 -6.15 -23.38 -13.42
CA LYS A 217 -5.25 -22.27 -13.08
C LYS A 217 -4.96 -21.50 -14.36
N ASP A 218 -5.26 -20.21 -14.33
CA ASP A 218 -4.93 -19.29 -15.43
C ASP A 218 -3.63 -18.54 -15.13
N LEU A 219 -3.19 -17.72 -16.08
CA LEU A 219 -2.00 -16.88 -15.92
C LEU A 219 -2.15 -15.91 -14.73
N THR A 220 -3.36 -15.38 -14.51
CA THR A 220 -3.66 -14.48 -13.38
C THR A 220 -3.51 -15.21 -12.04
N THR A 221 -3.87 -16.50 -11.98
CA THR A 221 -3.69 -17.36 -10.80
C THR A 221 -2.20 -17.47 -10.46
N SER A 222 -1.38 -17.83 -11.46
CA SER A 222 0.07 -17.96 -11.30
C SER A 222 0.72 -16.64 -10.91
N ASN A 223 0.37 -15.54 -11.59
CA ASN A 223 0.87 -14.20 -11.29
C ASN A 223 0.52 -13.71 -9.87
N THR A 224 -0.68 -14.04 -9.40
CA THR A 224 -1.12 -13.70 -8.04
C THR A 224 -0.26 -14.42 -6.99
N MET A 225 0.05 -15.68 -7.22
CA MET A 225 0.89 -16.48 -6.31
C MET A 225 2.37 -16.05 -6.38
N ILE A 226 2.93 -15.82 -7.58
CA ILE A 226 4.30 -15.33 -7.78
C ILE A 226 4.49 -14.00 -7.02
N SER A 227 3.61 -13.02 -7.27
CA SER A 227 3.64 -11.73 -6.57
C SER A 227 3.41 -11.88 -5.06
N GLY A 228 2.57 -12.84 -4.68
CA GLY A 228 2.26 -13.18 -3.29
C GLY A 228 3.49 -13.67 -2.54
N TYR A 229 4.21 -14.63 -3.09
CA TYR A 229 5.45 -15.13 -2.50
C TYR A 229 6.53 -14.07 -2.41
N ALA A 230 6.75 -13.30 -3.48
CA ALA A 230 7.73 -12.21 -3.49
C ALA A 230 7.46 -11.15 -2.39
N ARG A 231 6.19 -10.80 -2.19
CA ARG A 231 5.76 -9.83 -1.16
C ARG A 231 5.90 -10.36 0.27
N ASN A 232 5.75 -11.67 0.46
CA ASN A 232 5.78 -12.30 1.79
C ASN A 232 7.16 -12.86 2.17
N ASN A 233 8.24 -12.30 1.62
CA ASN A 233 9.62 -12.69 1.89
C ASN A 233 9.95 -14.17 1.59
N ASP A 234 9.27 -14.72 0.59
CA ASP A 234 9.58 -16.06 0.04
C ASP A 234 9.93 -15.95 -1.46
N PRO A 235 11.05 -15.32 -1.80
CA PRO A 235 11.42 -15.11 -3.19
C PRO A 235 11.81 -16.40 -3.92
N LEU A 236 12.22 -17.43 -3.19
CA LEU A 236 12.55 -18.73 -3.80
C LEU A 236 11.30 -19.41 -4.37
N SER A 237 10.22 -19.51 -3.59
CA SER A 237 8.95 -20.08 -4.07
C SER A 237 8.37 -19.25 -5.22
N SER A 238 8.56 -17.93 -5.21
CA SER A 238 8.18 -17.07 -6.33
C SER A 238 8.91 -17.43 -7.63
N LEU A 239 10.22 -17.62 -7.54
CA LEU A 239 11.07 -17.94 -8.70
C LEU A 239 10.82 -19.36 -9.21
N MET A 240 10.63 -20.33 -8.32
CA MET A 240 10.28 -21.71 -8.67
C MET A 240 8.94 -21.75 -9.41
N LEU A 241 7.90 -21.12 -8.89
CA LEU A 241 6.60 -21.09 -9.55
C LEU A 241 6.66 -20.41 -10.92
N PHE A 242 7.44 -19.33 -11.05
CA PHE A 242 7.67 -18.69 -12.35
C PHE A 242 8.39 -19.64 -13.33
N SER A 243 9.40 -20.38 -12.87
CA SER A 243 10.11 -21.38 -13.69
C SER A 243 9.17 -22.50 -14.15
N ASP A 244 8.26 -22.97 -13.28
CA ASP A 244 7.27 -24.01 -13.61
C ASP A 244 6.28 -23.50 -14.67
N THR A 245 5.83 -22.26 -14.60
CA THR A 245 4.96 -21.66 -15.63
C THR A 245 5.67 -21.57 -16.99
N LEU A 246 6.98 -21.27 -17.01
CA LEU A 246 7.78 -21.27 -18.23
C LEU A 246 7.93 -22.68 -18.83
N ALA A 247 8.13 -23.71 -17.99
CA ALA A 247 8.28 -25.10 -18.44
C ALA A 247 7.00 -25.62 -19.08
N ASN A 248 5.83 -25.16 -18.62
CA ASN A 248 4.52 -25.54 -19.15
C ASN A 248 4.11 -24.78 -20.42
N LYS A 249 5.01 -23.98 -20.99
CA LYS A 249 4.79 -23.13 -22.18
C LYS A 249 3.69 -22.07 -22.02
N ASP A 250 3.33 -21.74 -20.79
CA ASP A 250 2.46 -20.60 -20.54
C ASP A 250 3.16 -19.31 -20.98
N GLN A 251 2.44 -18.52 -21.75
CA GLN A 251 2.93 -17.19 -22.12
C GLN A 251 2.89 -16.29 -20.88
N TRP A 252 4.00 -15.66 -20.57
CA TRP A 252 4.08 -14.67 -19.51
C TRP A 252 3.83 -13.26 -20.05
N ASP A 253 3.23 -12.47 -19.22
CA ASP A 253 2.88 -11.10 -19.50
C ASP A 253 3.67 -10.13 -18.60
N GLU A 254 3.41 -8.85 -18.76
CA GLU A 254 4.00 -7.80 -17.94
C GLU A 254 3.74 -8.02 -16.44
N ALA A 255 2.54 -8.51 -16.06
CA ALA A 255 2.21 -8.78 -14.66
C ALA A 255 3.05 -9.92 -14.08
N SER A 256 3.38 -10.97 -14.86
CA SER A 256 4.30 -12.04 -14.47
C SER A 256 5.67 -11.48 -14.15
N LEU A 257 6.18 -10.58 -15.01
CA LEU A 257 7.48 -9.94 -14.86
C LEU A 257 7.55 -9.04 -13.62
N LEU A 258 6.54 -8.20 -13.44
CA LEU A 258 6.42 -7.34 -12.26
C LEU A 258 6.29 -8.15 -10.96
N GLY A 259 5.80 -9.39 -11.04
CA GLY A 259 5.75 -10.32 -9.92
C GLY A 259 7.10 -10.94 -9.58
N VAL A 260 7.88 -11.39 -10.58
CA VAL A 260 9.12 -12.17 -10.38
C VAL A 260 10.37 -11.29 -10.21
N LEU A 261 10.46 -10.13 -10.87
CA LEU A 261 11.64 -9.25 -10.78
C LEU A 261 11.98 -8.83 -9.35
N PRO A 262 11.02 -8.48 -8.47
CA PRO A 262 11.31 -8.23 -7.06
C PRO A 262 11.87 -9.45 -6.32
N ALA A 263 11.44 -10.65 -6.67
CA ALA A 263 12.00 -11.89 -6.10
C ALA A 263 13.46 -12.09 -6.52
N CYS A 264 13.76 -11.89 -7.82
CA CYS A 264 15.14 -11.89 -8.31
C CYS A 264 16.00 -10.83 -7.60
N ALA A 265 15.45 -9.63 -7.39
CA ALA A 265 16.13 -8.55 -6.69
C ALA A 265 16.46 -8.90 -5.23
N ASN A 266 15.51 -9.51 -4.51
CA ASN A 266 15.70 -9.91 -3.12
C ASN A 266 16.69 -11.07 -2.95
N LEU A 267 16.80 -11.95 -3.95
CA LEU A 267 17.77 -13.04 -4.00
C LEU A 267 19.13 -12.61 -4.58
N MET A 268 19.27 -11.35 -5.02
CA MET A 268 20.42 -10.87 -5.80
C MET A 268 20.72 -11.80 -7.01
N ALA A 269 19.68 -12.37 -7.61
CA ALA A 269 19.75 -13.34 -8.68
C ALA A 269 20.03 -12.67 -10.05
N LEU A 270 21.21 -12.09 -10.21
CA LEU A 270 21.59 -11.30 -11.39
C LEU A 270 21.48 -12.11 -12.69
N LYS A 271 21.89 -13.37 -12.68
CA LYS A 271 21.84 -14.23 -13.89
C LYS A 271 20.42 -14.38 -14.39
N GLN A 272 19.50 -14.78 -13.54
CA GLN A 272 18.08 -14.96 -13.86
C GLN A 272 17.44 -13.62 -14.29
N GLY A 273 17.74 -12.55 -13.59
CA GLY A 273 17.27 -11.21 -13.93
C GLY A 273 17.75 -10.75 -15.31
N ARG A 274 19.00 -11.03 -15.68
CA ARG A 274 19.53 -10.75 -17.03
C ARG A 274 18.89 -11.60 -18.11
N GLU A 275 18.62 -12.87 -17.85
CA GLU A 275 17.90 -13.77 -18.77
C GLU A 275 16.49 -13.27 -19.04
N ILE A 276 15.76 -12.85 -17.98
CA ILE A 276 14.43 -12.23 -18.08
C ILE A 276 14.52 -10.94 -18.91
N HIS A 277 15.43 -10.04 -18.57
CA HIS A 277 15.62 -8.79 -19.32
C HIS A 277 15.96 -9.02 -20.80
N ALA A 278 16.86 -9.95 -21.08
CA ALA A 278 17.20 -10.31 -22.47
C ALA A 278 16.01 -10.91 -23.23
N HIS A 279 15.15 -11.66 -22.56
CA HIS A 279 13.92 -12.17 -23.17
C HIS A 279 12.93 -11.04 -23.44
N MET A 280 12.73 -10.12 -22.50
CA MET A 280 11.88 -8.92 -22.71
C MET A 280 12.29 -8.16 -23.97
N LEU A 281 13.58 -7.94 -24.14
CA LEU A 281 14.12 -7.25 -25.33
C LEU A 281 13.86 -8.04 -26.63
N ARG A 282 14.05 -9.38 -26.61
CA ARG A 282 13.82 -10.23 -27.79
C ARG A 282 12.34 -10.36 -28.16
N SER A 283 11.44 -10.35 -27.19
CA SER A 283 9.98 -10.39 -27.44
C SER A 283 9.40 -9.04 -27.87
N GLY A 284 10.21 -8.00 -27.97
CA GLY A 284 9.76 -6.66 -28.37
C GLY A 284 8.87 -5.99 -27.32
N LEU A 285 8.90 -6.46 -26.07
CA LEU A 285 8.12 -5.89 -24.98
C LEU A 285 8.64 -4.46 -24.72
N ARG A 286 7.74 -3.49 -24.74
CA ARG A 286 8.11 -2.12 -24.39
C ARG A 286 8.43 -2.06 -22.91
N LEU A 287 9.62 -1.61 -22.57
CA LEU A 287 10.01 -1.32 -21.19
C LEU A 287 9.29 -0.05 -20.76
N ASP A 288 8.17 -0.21 -20.09
CA ASP A 288 7.48 0.89 -19.41
C ASP A 288 8.22 1.32 -18.13
N GLY A 289 7.75 2.39 -17.50
CA GLY A 289 8.36 2.89 -16.26
C GLY A 289 8.38 1.86 -15.13
N PHE A 290 7.35 1.01 -15.01
CA PHE A 290 7.27 0.02 -13.94
C PHE A 290 8.29 -1.11 -14.10
N LEU A 291 8.44 -1.63 -15.32
CA LEU A 291 9.42 -2.68 -15.62
C LEU A 291 10.86 -2.13 -15.54
N CYS A 292 11.10 -0.90 -16.02
CA CYS A 292 12.39 -0.23 -15.84
C CYS A 292 12.74 -0.10 -14.37
N ASN A 293 11.81 0.37 -13.52
CA ASN A 293 12.04 0.51 -12.09
C ASN A 293 12.36 -0.83 -11.40
N ALA A 294 11.66 -1.90 -11.77
CA ALA A 294 11.91 -3.24 -11.23
C ALA A 294 13.29 -3.77 -11.65
N LEU A 295 13.71 -3.53 -12.91
CA LEU A 295 15.05 -3.91 -13.39
C LEU A 295 16.16 -3.06 -12.75
N ILE A 296 15.95 -1.76 -12.55
CA ILE A 296 16.88 -0.88 -11.87
C ILE A 296 17.07 -1.34 -10.41
N ASP A 297 15.99 -1.68 -9.70
CA ASP A 297 16.08 -2.22 -8.33
C ASP A 297 16.83 -3.56 -8.29
N LEU A 298 16.52 -4.48 -9.23
CA LEU A 298 17.22 -5.74 -9.36
C LEU A 298 18.73 -5.53 -9.57
N TYR A 299 19.12 -4.74 -10.57
CA TYR A 299 20.53 -4.51 -10.89
C TYR A 299 21.25 -3.76 -9.75
N SER A 300 20.56 -2.82 -9.14
CA SER A 300 21.09 -2.11 -7.96
C SER A 300 21.30 -3.04 -6.77
N LYS A 301 20.40 -3.98 -6.49
CA LYS A 301 20.55 -4.95 -5.41
C LYS A 301 21.62 -6.03 -5.70
N SER A 302 21.77 -6.37 -6.97
CA SER A 302 22.71 -7.43 -7.45
C SER A 302 24.11 -6.89 -7.77
N GLU A 303 24.51 -5.75 -7.24
CA GLU A 303 25.84 -5.13 -7.42
C GLU A 303 26.19 -4.79 -8.87
N PHE A 304 25.21 -4.71 -9.77
CA PHE A 304 25.41 -4.36 -11.17
C PHE A 304 24.96 -2.92 -11.46
N LEU A 305 25.55 -1.96 -10.72
CA LEU A 305 25.15 -0.54 -10.76
C LEU A 305 25.27 0.08 -12.15
N ILE A 306 26.28 -0.32 -12.95
CA ILE A 306 26.45 0.14 -14.33
C ILE A 306 25.23 -0.20 -15.19
N GLY A 307 24.68 -1.41 -15.05
CA GLY A 307 23.46 -1.82 -15.75
C GLY A 307 22.24 -1.03 -15.30
N ALA A 308 22.09 -0.82 -13.98
CA ALA A 308 21.05 0.02 -13.42
C ALA A 308 21.10 1.46 -13.96
N ARG A 309 22.30 2.04 -14.02
CA ARG A 309 22.51 3.39 -14.54
C ARG A 309 22.15 3.51 -16.02
N ARG A 310 22.58 2.58 -16.86
CA ARG A 310 22.23 2.57 -18.29
C ARG A 310 20.72 2.51 -18.53
N LEU A 311 20.01 1.69 -17.77
CA LEU A 311 18.53 1.63 -17.84
C LEU A 311 17.90 2.96 -17.42
N PHE A 312 18.36 3.52 -16.31
CA PHE A 312 17.88 4.79 -15.80
C PHE A 312 18.08 5.92 -16.80
N ASP A 313 19.27 6.00 -17.42
CA ASP A 313 19.59 7.03 -18.41
C ASP A 313 18.80 6.87 -19.71
N ALA A 314 18.41 5.63 -20.07
CA ALA A 314 17.60 5.32 -21.24
C ALA A 314 16.09 5.61 -21.04
N MET A 315 15.63 5.87 -19.82
CA MET A 315 14.21 6.18 -19.56
C MET A 315 13.83 7.54 -20.15
N SER A 316 12.74 7.58 -20.92
CA SER A 316 12.17 8.81 -21.50
C SER A 316 11.49 9.71 -20.46
N SER A 317 10.95 9.12 -19.40
CA SER A 317 10.35 9.84 -18.27
C SER A 317 10.76 9.15 -16.97
N ARG A 318 11.13 9.94 -15.97
CA ARG A 318 11.59 9.46 -14.67
C ARG A 318 10.64 9.97 -13.59
N ASP A 319 10.08 9.05 -12.83
CA ASP A 319 9.25 9.37 -11.65
C ASP A 319 10.06 9.27 -10.36
N ALA A 320 9.45 9.60 -9.22
CA ALA A 320 10.11 9.51 -7.93
C ALA A 320 10.60 8.08 -7.61
N ILE A 321 9.92 7.05 -8.12
CA ILE A 321 10.31 5.64 -7.89
C ILE A 321 11.62 5.33 -8.64
N SER A 322 11.74 5.78 -9.90
CA SER A 322 12.95 5.62 -10.71
C SER A 322 14.16 6.25 -10.01
N TRP A 323 14.01 7.50 -9.56
CA TRP A 323 15.05 8.22 -8.83
C TRP A 323 15.40 7.52 -7.51
N ASN A 324 14.41 7.10 -6.73
CA ASN A 324 14.64 6.40 -5.47
C ASN A 324 15.39 5.08 -5.67
N SER A 325 15.07 4.32 -6.71
CA SER A 325 15.72 3.05 -7.00
C SER A 325 17.20 3.21 -7.30
N ILE A 326 17.58 4.18 -8.15
CA ILE A 326 18.98 4.39 -8.49
C ILE A 326 19.77 5.05 -7.35
N ILE A 327 19.20 6.06 -6.65
CA ILE A 327 19.84 6.71 -5.51
C ILE A 327 20.08 5.70 -4.39
N SER A 328 19.09 4.83 -4.10
CA SER A 328 19.22 3.76 -3.11
C SER A 328 20.30 2.75 -3.51
N GLY A 329 20.39 2.45 -4.80
CA GLY A 329 21.44 1.60 -5.36
C GLY A 329 22.82 2.17 -5.10
N CYS A 330 23.08 3.41 -5.49
CA CYS A 330 24.34 4.10 -5.23
C CYS A 330 24.68 4.13 -3.73
N ALA A 331 23.68 4.44 -2.91
CA ALA A 331 23.85 4.51 -1.48
C ALA A 331 24.26 3.17 -0.83
N ARG A 332 23.72 2.04 -1.32
CA ARG A 332 24.05 0.69 -0.81
C ARG A 332 25.47 0.26 -1.16
N HIS A 333 25.93 0.57 -2.36
CA HIS A 333 27.24 0.12 -2.85
C HIS A 333 28.40 1.08 -2.50
N GLY A 334 28.24 1.92 -1.48
CA GLY A 334 29.28 2.83 -1.02
C GLY A 334 29.49 4.05 -1.94
N ASN A 335 28.73 4.17 -3.03
CA ASN A 335 28.82 5.29 -3.95
C ASN A 335 27.87 6.43 -3.57
N ALA A 336 27.97 6.83 -2.28
CA ALA A 336 27.08 7.82 -1.71
C ALA A 336 27.19 9.20 -2.38
N ALA A 337 28.38 9.56 -2.89
CA ALA A 337 28.63 10.81 -3.60
C ALA A 337 27.80 10.89 -4.89
N GLU A 338 27.77 9.82 -5.68
CA GLU A 338 26.93 9.72 -6.88
C GLU A 338 25.44 9.78 -6.52
N GLY A 339 25.03 9.12 -5.41
CA GLY A 339 23.66 9.19 -4.91
C GLY A 339 23.23 10.61 -4.58
N LEU A 340 24.10 11.42 -3.97
CA LEU A 340 23.84 12.84 -3.71
C LEU A 340 23.80 13.69 -5.00
N ALA A 341 24.68 13.42 -5.97
CA ALA A 341 24.63 14.08 -7.26
C ALA A 341 23.32 13.80 -8.01
N LEU A 342 22.85 12.54 -7.99
CA LEU A 342 21.57 12.14 -8.55
C LEU A 342 20.39 12.83 -7.86
N PHE A 343 20.43 13.00 -6.54
CA PHE A 343 19.42 13.75 -5.82
C PHE A 343 19.38 15.24 -6.24
N CYS A 344 20.55 15.86 -6.45
CA CYS A 344 20.61 17.23 -7.01
C CYS A 344 19.99 17.28 -8.41
N GLN A 345 20.29 16.30 -9.27
CA GLN A 345 19.73 16.20 -10.61
C GLN A 345 18.20 16.01 -10.58
N MET A 346 17.66 15.14 -9.70
CA MET A 346 16.23 14.95 -9.48
C MET A 346 15.51 16.28 -9.18
N ASN A 347 16.10 17.10 -8.31
CA ASN A 347 15.56 18.43 -7.99
C ASN A 347 15.62 19.40 -9.18
N MET A 348 16.71 19.37 -9.98
CA MET A 348 16.84 20.19 -11.19
C MET A 348 15.85 19.79 -12.28
N GLU A 349 15.51 18.51 -12.41
CA GLU A 349 14.47 18.00 -13.31
C GLU A 349 13.06 18.28 -12.79
N GLY A 350 12.91 18.92 -11.61
CA GLY A 350 11.62 19.30 -11.04
C GLY A 350 10.81 18.16 -10.43
N VAL A 351 11.41 16.99 -10.23
CA VAL A 351 10.74 15.85 -9.57
C VAL A 351 10.82 16.06 -8.06
N PRO A 352 9.68 16.20 -7.36
CA PRO A 352 9.70 16.46 -5.92
C PRO A 352 10.16 15.21 -5.16
N PRO A 353 11.14 15.35 -4.23
CA PRO A 353 11.55 14.23 -3.38
C PRO A 353 10.41 13.84 -2.42
N ASP A 354 10.19 12.54 -2.29
CA ASP A 354 9.27 11.96 -1.32
C ASP A 354 10.00 11.56 -0.01
N THR A 355 9.26 11.00 0.94
CA THR A 355 9.83 10.56 2.22
C THR A 355 10.94 9.53 2.03
N ILE A 356 10.80 8.62 1.06
CA ILE A 356 11.79 7.57 0.78
C ILE A 356 13.07 8.21 0.26
N THR A 357 12.97 9.15 -0.69
CA THR A 357 14.11 9.92 -1.20
C THR A 357 14.87 10.58 -0.05
N LEU A 358 14.15 11.29 0.84
CA LEU A 358 14.76 12.00 1.97
C LEU A 358 15.51 11.05 2.91
N LEU A 359 14.91 9.90 3.24
CA LEU A 359 15.54 8.90 4.11
C LEU A 359 16.82 8.33 3.50
N VAL A 360 16.80 8.01 2.20
CA VAL A 360 17.97 7.46 1.50
C VAL A 360 19.10 8.49 1.43
N VAL A 361 18.77 9.74 1.10
CA VAL A 361 19.75 10.82 1.00
C VAL A 361 20.34 11.18 2.36
N LEU A 362 19.51 11.27 3.42
CA LEU A 362 19.99 11.46 4.80
C LEU A 362 20.93 10.32 5.22
N GLY A 363 20.58 9.08 4.86
CA GLY A 363 21.45 7.92 5.09
C GLY A 363 22.78 7.99 4.33
N ALA A 364 22.78 8.50 3.10
CA ALA A 364 23.98 8.74 2.32
C ALA A 364 24.87 9.83 2.96
N CYS A 365 24.28 10.97 3.35
CA CYS A 365 24.98 12.04 4.08
C CYS A 365 25.62 11.53 5.37
N SER A 366 24.89 10.71 6.13
CA SER A 366 25.35 10.12 7.39
C SER A 366 26.56 9.20 7.20
N ARG A 367 26.62 8.44 6.08
CA ARG A 367 27.79 7.58 5.76
C ARG A 367 29.00 8.38 5.31
N MET A 368 28.77 9.47 4.58
CA MET A 368 29.84 10.35 4.08
C MET A 368 30.29 11.40 5.13
N LEU A 369 29.63 11.46 6.28
CA LEU A 369 29.81 12.52 7.27
C LEU A 369 29.63 13.93 6.65
N ALA A 370 28.74 14.05 5.68
CA ALA A 370 28.50 15.26 4.89
C ALA A 370 27.55 16.22 5.65
N LEU A 371 28.04 16.82 6.74
CA LEU A 371 27.24 17.67 7.63
C LEU A 371 26.61 18.86 6.92
N THR A 372 27.36 19.61 6.11
CA THR A 372 26.89 20.81 5.42
C THR A 372 25.74 20.51 4.45
N PHE A 373 25.85 19.41 3.69
CA PHE A 373 24.77 18.96 2.80
C PHE A 373 23.55 18.51 3.62
N GLY A 374 23.78 17.78 4.71
CA GLY A 374 22.74 17.35 5.65
C GLY A 374 21.98 18.53 6.28
N MET A 375 22.66 19.61 6.65
CA MET A 375 22.04 20.83 7.14
C MET A 375 21.17 21.52 6.08
N SER A 376 21.65 21.58 4.84
CA SER A 376 20.88 22.14 3.72
C SER A 376 19.62 21.32 3.43
N LEU A 377 19.74 19.97 3.52
CA LEU A 377 18.59 19.06 3.38
C LEU A 377 17.61 19.20 4.54
N HIS A 378 18.09 19.37 5.77
CA HIS A 378 17.25 19.63 6.94
C HIS A 378 16.44 20.92 6.76
N ALA A 379 17.06 22.00 6.31
CA ALA A 379 16.35 23.24 5.98
C ALA A 379 15.30 23.03 4.87
N HIS A 380 15.57 22.18 3.88
CA HIS A 380 14.61 21.81 2.85
C HIS A 380 13.41 21.03 3.42
N ILE A 381 13.66 20.06 4.30
CA ILE A 381 12.65 19.26 5.01
C ILE A 381 11.70 20.16 5.81
N ILE A 382 12.24 21.13 6.55
CA ILE A 382 11.44 22.10 7.32
C ILE A 382 10.53 22.90 6.40
N ARG A 383 11.09 23.49 5.33
CA ARG A 383 10.33 24.31 4.37
C ARG A 383 9.21 23.56 3.66
N ARG A 384 9.36 22.26 3.44
CA ARG A 384 8.36 21.39 2.79
C ARG A 384 7.34 20.79 3.77
N GLY A 385 7.43 21.10 5.07
CA GLY A 385 6.49 20.61 6.08
C GLY A 385 6.65 19.15 6.49
N HIS A 386 7.78 18.50 6.15
CA HIS A 386 8.06 17.11 6.52
C HIS A 386 8.62 16.94 7.93
N ARG A 387 8.66 18.03 8.73
CA ARG A 387 9.23 18.06 10.10
C ARG A 387 8.57 17.05 11.06
N ASN A 388 7.27 16.77 10.89
CA ASN A 388 6.50 15.94 11.82
C ASN A 388 6.61 14.43 11.52
N MET A 389 7.38 14.03 10.52
CA MET A 389 7.56 12.63 10.17
C MET A 389 8.62 11.98 11.07
N VAL A 390 8.20 11.04 11.92
CA VAL A 390 9.06 10.35 12.89
C VAL A 390 10.29 9.73 12.24
N TYR A 391 10.14 9.09 11.08
CA TYR A 391 11.25 8.45 10.37
C TYR A 391 12.28 9.46 9.85
N VAL A 392 11.83 10.62 9.36
CA VAL A 392 12.72 11.69 8.89
C VAL A 392 13.45 12.32 10.07
N GLY A 393 12.74 12.61 11.17
CA GLY A 393 13.36 13.10 12.41
C GLY A 393 14.42 12.14 12.94
N THR A 394 14.13 10.85 12.98
CA THR A 394 15.10 9.81 13.39
C THR A 394 16.34 9.78 12.48
N ALA A 395 16.15 9.91 11.16
CA ALA A 395 17.26 9.95 10.21
C ALA A 395 18.15 11.20 10.40
N LEU A 396 17.52 12.36 10.72
CA LEU A 396 18.25 13.59 11.05
C LEU A 396 19.03 13.47 12.36
N VAL A 397 18.43 12.90 13.41
CA VAL A 397 19.12 12.59 14.67
C VAL A 397 20.36 11.74 14.41
N ASN A 398 20.23 10.67 13.64
CA ASN A 398 21.34 9.78 13.28
C ASN A 398 22.41 10.50 12.43
N LEU A 399 22.01 11.35 11.48
CA LEU A 399 22.93 12.15 10.67
C LEU A 399 23.78 13.07 11.57
N TYR A 400 23.13 13.91 12.38
CA TYR A 400 23.82 14.86 13.25
C TYR A 400 24.71 14.15 14.28
N ALA A 401 24.23 13.06 14.88
CA ALA A 401 25.00 12.24 15.79
C ALA A 401 26.27 11.70 15.13
N LYS A 402 26.17 11.06 13.96
CA LYS A 402 27.33 10.51 13.24
C LYS A 402 28.31 11.58 12.76
N CYS A 403 27.81 12.77 12.39
CA CYS A 403 28.67 13.90 12.01
C CYS A 403 29.28 14.64 13.19
N GLY A 404 29.08 14.20 14.43
CA GLY A 404 29.65 14.81 15.63
C GLY A 404 28.90 16.02 16.18
N SER A 405 27.80 16.42 15.59
CA SER A 405 26.98 17.54 16.04
C SER A 405 25.90 17.07 17.02
N LEU A 406 26.33 16.65 18.23
CA LEU A 406 25.42 16.10 19.24
C LEU A 406 24.38 17.08 19.74
N GLU A 407 24.71 18.37 19.81
CA GLU A 407 23.76 19.42 20.21
C GLU A 407 22.61 19.54 19.20
N SER A 408 22.93 19.59 17.89
CA SER A 408 21.91 19.61 16.86
C SER A 408 21.12 18.30 16.82
N SER A 409 21.77 17.15 17.09
CA SER A 409 21.09 15.87 17.20
C SER A 409 20.06 15.87 18.32
N ARG A 410 20.46 16.36 19.52
CA ARG A 410 19.55 16.49 20.67
C ARG A 410 18.42 17.47 20.41
N GLN A 411 18.72 18.62 19.82
CA GLN A 411 17.70 19.61 19.46
C GLN A 411 16.63 19.01 18.54
N VAL A 412 17.03 18.33 17.45
CA VAL A 412 16.08 17.67 16.54
C VAL A 412 15.27 16.62 17.28
N PHE A 413 15.93 15.83 18.15
CA PHE A 413 15.26 14.81 18.93
C PHE A 413 14.20 15.39 19.87
N ASP A 414 14.52 16.49 20.57
CA ASP A 414 13.59 17.16 21.49
C ASP A 414 12.40 17.78 20.76
N GLU A 415 12.62 18.32 19.57
CA GLU A 415 11.61 18.91 18.72
C GLU A 415 10.68 17.89 18.04
N MET A 416 11.00 16.59 18.04
CA MET A 416 10.15 15.54 17.49
C MET A 416 8.84 15.43 18.29
N PRO A 417 7.66 15.56 17.66
CA PRO A 417 6.37 15.48 18.36
C PRO A 417 6.07 14.08 18.89
N VAL A 418 6.57 13.07 18.22
CA VAL A 418 6.47 11.66 18.62
C VAL A 418 7.83 11.02 18.53
N LYS A 419 8.26 10.39 19.62
CA LYS A 419 9.51 9.66 19.71
C LYS A 419 9.19 8.16 19.78
N ASN A 420 9.73 7.37 18.85
CA ASN A 420 9.60 5.92 18.87
C ASN A 420 10.89 5.26 19.37
N LEU A 421 10.84 3.95 19.56
CA LEU A 421 11.97 3.13 20.02
C LEU A 421 13.25 3.39 19.20
N VAL A 422 13.12 3.53 17.87
CA VAL A 422 14.25 3.73 16.95
C VAL A 422 14.90 5.10 17.16
N SER A 423 14.10 6.16 17.41
CA SER A 423 14.63 7.51 17.66
C SER A 423 15.39 7.58 18.99
N TRP A 424 14.89 6.93 20.03
CA TRP A 424 15.61 6.81 21.31
C TRP A 424 16.92 6.05 21.14
N SER A 425 16.90 4.89 20.49
CA SER A 425 18.11 4.07 20.24
C SER A 425 19.13 4.82 19.39
N ALA A 426 18.70 5.63 18.42
CA ALA A 426 19.60 6.47 17.62
C ALA A 426 20.30 7.53 18.47
N MET A 427 19.58 8.18 19.41
CA MET A 427 20.17 9.19 20.30
C MET A 427 21.14 8.57 21.30
N ILE A 428 20.77 7.44 21.93
CA ILE A 428 21.62 6.67 22.84
C ILE A 428 22.91 6.24 22.13
N SER A 429 22.80 5.66 20.94
CA SER A 429 23.93 5.26 20.11
C SER A 429 24.82 6.45 19.74
N GLY A 430 24.21 7.60 19.43
CA GLY A 430 24.92 8.84 19.13
C GLY A 430 25.78 9.30 20.29
N TYR A 431 25.25 9.34 21.49
CA TYR A 431 26.03 9.65 22.70
C TYR A 431 27.14 8.64 22.92
N GLY A 432 26.88 7.34 22.74
CA GLY A 432 27.88 6.27 22.90
C GLY A 432 29.06 6.41 21.93
N LEU A 433 28.81 6.73 20.67
CA LEU A 433 29.82 6.93 19.62
C LEU A 433 30.81 8.06 19.96
N HIS A 434 30.35 9.06 20.72
CA HIS A 434 31.16 10.23 21.09
C HIS A 434 31.67 10.21 22.55
N GLY A 435 31.62 9.05 23.20
CA GLY A 435 32.13 8.90 24.57
C GLY A 435 31.32 9.65 25.64
N ARG A 436 30.07 9.98 25.34
CA ARG A 436 29.14 10.63 26.25
C ARG A 436 28.28 9.60 27.00
N GLY A 437 28.93 8.68 27.72
CA GLY A 437 28.25 7.56 28.38
C GLY A 437 27.24 7.97 29.44
N LYS A 438 27.52 9.04 30.22
CA LYS A 438 26.57 9.54 31.23
C LYS A 438 25.28 10.04 30.60
N GLU A 439 25.40 10.80 29.50
CA GLU A 439 24.25 11.30 28.73
C GLU A 439 23.51 10.18 28.04
N ALA A 440 24.21 9.13 27.59
CA ALA A 440 23.59 7.93 27.05
C ALA A 440 22.71 7.21 28.10
N VAL A 441 23.22 7.04 29.33
CA VAL A 441 22.50 6.45 30.46
C VAL A 441 21.28 7.32 30.85
N ALA A 442 21.47 8.64 30.92
CA ALA A 442 20.37 9.57 31.18
C ALA A 442 19.26 9.46 30.12
N CYS A 443 19.64 9.43 28.84
CA CYS A 443 18.70 9.26 27.73
C CYS A 443 17.98 7.90 27.77
N PHE A 444 18.66 6.82 28.16
CA PHE A 444 18.06 5.51 28.33
C PHE A 444 17.03 5.48 29.48
N ASN A 445 17.30 6.17 30.58
CA ASN A 445 16.35 6.28 31.68
C ASN A 445 15.14 7.15 31.31
N GLU A 446 15.37 8.28 30.63
CA GLU A 446 14.30 9.13 30.07
C GLU A 446 13.37 8.33 29.14
N MET A 447 13.91 7.46 28.28
CA MET A 447 13.14 6.56 27.44
C MET A 447 12.19 5.65 28.25
N LYS A 448 12.67 5.11 29.37
CA LYS A 448 11.86 4.25 30.26
C LYS A 448 10.77 5.04 30.96
N GLU A 449 11.06 6.26 31.42
CA GLU A 449 10.09 7.18 32.04
C GLU A 449 8.96 7.55 31.07
N HIS A 450 9.24 7.63 29.76
CA HIS A 450 8.23 7.80 28.71
C HIS A 450 7.45 6.50 28.39
N GLY A 451 7.66 5.42 29.13
CA GLY A 451 6.92 4.16 28.99
C GLY A 451 7.35 3.34 27.75
N ILE A 452 8.46 3.67 27.12
CA ILE A 452 8.97 2.93 25.95
C ILE A 452 9.83 1.77 26.45
N ARG A 453 9.44 0.55 26.11
CA ARG A 453 10.20 -0.66 26.48
C ARG A 453 11.44 -0.80 25.61
N PRO A 454 12.66 -0.92 26.22
CA PRO A 454 13.88 -1.18 25.48
C PRO A 454 13.84 -2.53 24.75
N ASP A 455 14.38 -2.57 23.54
CA ASP A 455 14.63 -3.80 22.78
C ASP A 455 16.12 -4.20 22.81
N GLU A 456 16.47 -5.28 22.11
CA GLU A 456 17.85 -5.75 22.01
C GLU A 456 18.81 -4.68 21.45
N VAL A 457 18.34 -3.86 20.51
CA VAL A 457 19.16 -2.79 19.91
C VAL A 457 19.43 -1.70 20.93
N SER A 458 18.43 -1.29 21.70
CA SER A 458 18.56 -0.31 22.78
C SER A 458 19.55 -0.79 23.86
N PHE A 459 19.40 -2.04 24.30
CA PHE A 459 20.33 -2.63 25.29
C PHE A 459 21.75 -2.73 24.74
N THR A 460 21.92 -3.14 23.49
CA THR A 460 23.26 -3.23 22.88
C THR A 460 23.89 -1.85 22.76
N SER A 461 23.14 -0.84 22.34
CA SER A 461 23.62 0.54 22.19
C SER A 461 24.09 1.13 23.51
N ILE A 462 23.31 0.97 24.60
CA ILE A 462 23.66 1.52 25.89
C ILE A 462 24.81 0.76 26.56
N LEU A 463 24.84 -0.58 26.45
CA LEU A 463 25.94 -1.37 26.99
C LEU A 463 27.26 -1.07 26.27
N SER A 464 27.21 -0.87 24.95
CA SER A 464 28.39 -0.39 24.19
C SER A 464 28.83 0.97 24.65
N ALA A 465 27.91 1.91 24.89
CA ALA A 465 28.22 3.24 25.41
C ALA A 465 28.91 3.16 26.81
N CYS A 466 28.38 2.35 27.73
CA CYS A 466 28.97 2.13 29.06
C CYS A 466 30.36 1.51 28.96
N SER A 467 30.53 0.52 28.06
CA SER A 467 31.83 -0.13 27.84
C SER A 467 32.91 0.85 27.36
N HIS A 468 32.58 1.68 26.37
CA HIS A 468 33.50 2.67 25.79
C HIS A 468 33.88 3.80 26.79
N THR A 469 33.01 4.06 27.77
CA THR A 469 33.22 5.15 28.73
C THR A 469 33.63 4.68 30.12
N GLY A 470 33.82 3.37 30.33
CA GLY A 470 34.23 2.80 31.61
C GLY A 470 33.16 2.86 32.70
N LEU A 471 31.87 3.03 32.34
CA LEU A 471 30.73 3.05 33.27
C LEU A 471 30.32 1.62 33.64
N VAL A 472 31.17 0.92 34.42
CA VAL A 472 31.01 -0.52 34.72
C VAL A 472 29.76 -0.78 35.55
N ASN A 473 29.53 0.02 36.59
CA ASN A 473 28.41 -0.19 37.51
C ASN A 473 27.05 -0.02 36.81
N GLU A 474 26.90 1.06 36.06
CA GLU A 474 25.72 1.34 35.28
C GLU A 474 25.48 0.26 34.19
N GLY A 475 26.57 -0.19 33.56
CA GLY A 475 26.51 -1.29 32.59
C GLY A 475 26.02 -2.60 33.21
N LEU A 476 26.47 -2.95 34.42
CA LEU A 476 26.00 -4.13 35.14
C LEU A 476 24.54 -4.04 35.58
N GLU A 477 24.05 -2.87 35.99
CA GLU A 477 22.64 -2.66 36.31
C GLU A 477 21.76 -2.83 35.06
N ILE A 478 22.16 -2.25 33.96
CA ILE A 478 21.44 -2.38 32.67
C ILE A 478 21.43 -3.83 32.18
N TRP A 479 22.54 -4.54 32.34
CA TRP A 479 22.63 -5.96 32.01
C TRP A 479 21.69 -6.81 32.87
N ARG A 480 21.59 -6.57 34.17
CA ARG A 480 20.64 -7.24 35.07
C ARG A 480 19.17 -6.96 34.63
N MET A 481 18.88 -5.71 34.25
CA MET A 481 17.52 -5.35 33.73
C MET A 481 17.18 -6.12 32.44
N ARG A 482 18.13 -6.33 31.52
CA ARG A 482 17.93 -7.12 30.31
C ARG A 482 17.55 -8.56 30.65
N ILE A 483 18.30 -9.21 31.56
CA ILE A 483 18.03 -10.59 31.98
C ILE A 483 16.65 -10.72 32.62
N ALA A 484 16.22 -9.75 33.44
CA ALA A 484 14.91 -9.73 34.07
C ALA A 484 13.75 -9.48 33.08
N SER A 485 14.04 -8.99 31.87
CA SER A 485 13.04 -8.65 30.84
C SER A 485 12.88 -9.74 29.79
N SER A 486 13.79 -10.71 29.74
CA SER A 486 13.79 -11.89 28.87
C SER A 486 12.99 -13.03 29.47
#